data_1a1dd04636cc3da5d7d8d1dfc17521b8
#
_entry.id   1a1dd04636cc3da5d7d8d1dfc17521b8
#
_cell.length_a   1.000
_cell.length_b   1.000
_cell.length_c   1.000
_cell.angle_alpha   90.00
_cell.angle_beta   90.00
_cell.angle_gamma   90.00
#
_symmetry.space_group_name_H-M   'P 1'
#
loop_
_entity.id
_entity.type
_entity.pdbx_description
1 polymer ?
#
loop_
_entity_poly.entity_id
_entity_poly.type
_entity_poly.pdbx_seq_one_letter_code
_entity_poly.pdbx_strand_id
1 'polypeptide(L)'
;MKTQNFIKTVLLLLAATLSFKLSAQTIDAAKDPRIDPQVREFLQKLNDAGKGQTPIYKLPGTGPADALTALQNQTQVDMSGIEVTEKDITQEGVAVHIHIVKPEGASAKLPVVVFYHGGVWLVGNYENHKRLVRDIVVGTGFAAVFVDYSLLPGSKYPTQINQAYAALTWVAAHGEEIGVDPTRMAIAGNSVGGNMAAAIALMAKDKNGPALRMEVLLYPAVGADFNTGSYKTYANGRFLSKDFMEFGYNLYTPNLQTRKEIYAVPMAATIDQLKGLPRTIIQTDDNDPLRDEGEAYGRKLLEAGVDCSVTRYMNLIHDFQVLNAINNVPGVKASIRQVCTELKDALK
;
A
#
# COMPACT_ATOMS: atom_id res chain seq x y z
N MET A 1 -21.08 -7.44 -66.27
CA MET A 1 -19.69 -7.65 -65.80
C MET A 1 -18.97 -6.38 -65.24
N LYS A 2 -19.54 -5.19 -65.23
CA LYS A 2 -18.87 -3.97 -64.70
C LYS A 2 -19.24 -3.60 -63.26
N THR A 3 -20.31 -4.14 -62.72
CA THR A 3 -20.80 -3.84 -61.34
C THR A 3 -20.22 -4.72 -60.24
N GLN A 4 -19.71 -5.92 -60.58
CA GLN A 4 -19.09 -6.82 -59.59
C GLN A 4 -17.66 -6.45 -59.21
N ASN A 5 -16.94 -5.73 -60.07
CA ASN A 5 -15.58 -5.30 -59.77
C ASN A 5 -15.51 -4.04 -58.89
N PHE A 6 -16.54 -3.22 -58.86
CA PHE A 6 -16.59 -2.01 -58.02
C PHE A 6 -16.80 -2.34 -56.55
N ILE A 7 -17.60 -3.36 -56.25
CA ILE A 7 -17.88 -3.81 -54.84
C ILE A 7 -16.65 -4.50 -54.23
N LYS A 8 -15.85 -5.26 -55.01
CA LYS A 8 -14.62 -5.84 -54.49
C LYS A 8 -13.53 -4.88 -54.18
N THR A 9 -13.44 -3.74 -54.90
CA THR A 9 -12.44 -2.71 -54.70
C THR A 9 -12.78 -1.83 -53.48
N VAL A 10 -14.07 -1.61 -53.15
CA VAL A 10 -14.51 -0.87 -51.97
C VAL A 10 -14.35 -1.70 -50.72
N LEU A 11 -14.56 -3.04 -50.79
CA LEU A 11 -14.34 -3.94 -49.62
C LEU A 11 -12.86 -4.15 -49.31
N LEU A 12 -11.94 -4.07 -50.27
CA LEU A 12 -10.49 -4.14 -50.07
C LEU A 12 -9.90 -2.82 -49.52
N LEU A 13 -10.54 -1.70 -49.76
CA LEU A 13 -10.17 -0.39 -49.18
C LEU A 13 -10.65 -0.21 -47.75
N LEU A 14 -11.70 -0.90 -47.31
CA LEU A 14 -12.18 -0.90 -45.93
C LEU A 14 -11.44 -1.91 -45.02
N ALA A 15 -10.73 -2.87 -45.61
CA ALA A 15 -9.91 -3.84 -44.83
C ALA A 15 -8.45 -3.37 -44.60
N ALA A 16 -8.02 -2.27 -45.28
CA ALA A 16 -6.67 -1.71 -45.15
C ALA A 16 -6.57 -0.55 -44.15
N THR A 17 -7.68 -0.18 -43.53
CA THR A 17 -7.68 0.86 -42.49
C THR A 17 -8.01 0.23 -41.14
N LEU A 18 -7.12 0.37 -40.22
CA LEU A 18 -7.18 0.10 -38.79
C LEU A 18 -6.46 -1.16 -38.30
N SER A 19 -5.24 -1.38 -38.77
CA SER A 19 -4.22 -1.86 -37.86
C SER A 19 -3.38 -0.67 -37.36
N PHE A 20 -4.03 0.36 -36.85
CA PHE A 20 -3.38 1.21 -35.87
C PHE A 20 -3.18 0.35 -34.63
N LYS A 21 -2.01 -0.27 -34.53
CA LYS A 21 -1.45 -0.57 -33.23
C LYS A 21 -1.36 0.80 -32.54
N LEU A 22 -2.40 1.14 -31.78
CA LEU A 22 -2.30 2.14 -30.72
C LEU A 22 -1.30 1.51 -29.73
N SER A 23 0.00 1.62 -29.99
CA SER A 23 0.95 1.61 -28.91
C SER A 23 0.50 2.83 -28.10
N ALA A 24 -0.13 2.58 -26.97
CA ALA A 24 -0.41 3.63 -26.02
C ALA A 24 0.96 4.27 -25.73
N GLN A 25 1.26 5.39 -26.40
CA GLN A 25 2.40 6.21 -26.03
C GLN A 25 2.16 6.52 -24.56
N THR A 26 3.00 5.97 -23.70
CA THR A 26 2.97 6.30 -22.28
C THR A 26 3.22 7.79 -22.19
N ILE A 27 2.16 8.54 -21.91
CA ILE A 27 2.26 9.99 -21.72
C ILE A 27 3.27 10.22 -20.60
N ASP A 28 4.25 11.08 -20.83
CA ASP A 28 5.17 11.53 -19.80
C ASP A 28 4.36 11.98 -18.57
N ALA A 29 4.59 11.35 -17.43
CA ALA A 29 3.80 11.59 -16.22
C ALA A 29 3.79 13.07 -15.82
N ALA A 30 4.91 13.76 -16.00
CA ALA A 30 5.03 15.19 -15.70
C ALA A 30 4.16 16.09 -16.63
N LYS A 31 3.68 15.54 -17.75
CA LYS A 31 2.83 16.23 -18.74
C LYS A 31 1.41 15.66 -18.80
N ASP A 32 1.12 14.63 -18.03
CA ASP A 32 -0.19 13.97 -18.04
C ASP A 32 -1.24 14.87 -17.35
N PRO A 33 -2.24 15.40 -18.09
CA PRO A 33 -3.24 16.30 -17.50
C PRO A 33 -4.15 15.59 -16.48
N ARG A 34 -4.12 14.25 -16.44
CA ARG A 34 -4.89 13.45 -15.44
C ARG A 34 -4.23 13.43 -14.08
N ILE A 35 -3.00 13.95 -13.95
CA ILE A 35 -2.28 14.03 -12.68
C ILE A 35 -2.38 15.45 -12.13
N ASP A 36 -2.56 15.58 -10.82
CA ASP A 36 -2.59 16.87 -10.12
C ASP A 36 -1.35 17.72 -10.47
N PRO A 37 -1.47 19.04 -10.66
CA PRO A 37 -0.32 19.88 -11.02
C PRO A 37 0.87 19.81 -10.04
N GLN A 38 0.61 19.75 -8.72
CA GLN A 38 1.68 19.63 -7.72
C GLN A 38 2.35 18.24 -7.78
N VAL A 39 1.57 17.20 -8.03
CA VAL A 39 2.10 15.84 -8.23
C VAL A 39 2.94 15.78 -9.51
N ARG A 40 2.52 16.44 -10.60
CA ARG A 40 3.33 16.52 -11.84
C ARG A 40 4.66 17.23 -11.62
N GLU A 41 4.66 18.33 -10.88
CA GLU A 41 5.91 19.05 -10.53
C GLU A 41 6.85 18.15 -9.72
N PHE A 42 6.32 17.42 -8.75
CA PHE A 42 7.08 16.43 -7.97
C PHE A 42 7.68 15.35 -8.88
N LEU A 43 6.87 14.75 -9.75
CA LEU A 43 7.31 13.72 -10.69
C LEU A 43 8.36 14.23 -11.68
N GLN A 44 8.23 15.47 -12.15
CA GLN A 44 9.23 16.09 -13.04
C GLN A 44 10.59 16.16 -12.34
N LYS A 45 10.63 16.68 -11.11
CA LYS A 45 11.87 16.79 -10.32
C LYS A 45 12.48 15.40 -10.06
N LEU A 46 11.65 14.44 -9.67
CA LEU A 46 12.10 13.07 -9.37
C LEU A 46 12.64 12.37 -10.62
N ASN A 47 11.91 12.44 -11.73
CA ASN A 47 12.30 11.79 -12.97
C ASN A 47 13.55 12.45 -13.58
N ASP A 48 13.70 13.78 -13.48
CA ASP A 48 14.91 14.48 -13.94
C ASP A 48 16.12 14.09 -13.11
N ALA A 49 16.00 14.01 -11.80
CA ALA A 49 17.06 13.57 -10.91
C ALA A 49 17.49 12.12 -11.15
N GLY A 50 16.54 11.25 -11.54
CA GLY A 50 16.79 9.84 -11.84
C GLY A 50 17.38 9.55 -13.22
N LYS A 51 17.44 10.54 -14.14
CA LYS A 51 17.96 10.33 -15.50
C LYS A 51 19.41 9.90 -15.47
N GLY A 52 19.70 8.72 -16.08
CA GLY A 52 21.04 8.16 -16.15
C GLY A 52 21.58 7.63 -14.83
N GLN A 53 20.78 7.63 -13.77
CA GLN A 53 21.17 7.06 -12.47
C GLN A 53 20.81 5.58 -12.37
N THR A 54 21.51 4.87 -11.50
CA THR A 54 21.14 3.51 -11.11
C THR A 54 19.77 3.55 -10.42
N PRO A 55 18.80 2.69 -10.82
CA PRO A 55 17.52 2.60 -10.13
C PRO A 55 17.71 2.38 -8.63
N ILE A 56 16.92 3.08 -7.81
CA ILE A 56 17.01 3.05 -6.34
C ILE A 56 17.12 1.63 -5.76
N TYR A 57 16.31 0.71 -6.26
CA TYR A 57 16.26 -0.69 -5.77
C TYR A 57 17.48 -1.53 -6.16
N LYS A 58 18.38 -1.00 -6.99
CA LYS A 58 19.67 -1.64 -7.38
C LYS A 58 20.87 -1.02 -6.66
N LEU A 59 20.65 -0.03 -5.81
CA LEU A 59 21.72 0.54 -5.00
C LEU A 59 22.20 -0.51 -3.96
N PRO A 60 23.50 -0.53 -3.63
CA PRO A 60 24.03 -1.48 -2.67
C PRO A 60 23.68 -1.10 -1.21
N GLY A 61 23.66 -2.09 -0.32
CA GLY A 61 23.52 -1.90 1.12
C GLY A 61 22.24 -1.15 1.52
N THR A 62 22.37 -0.10 2.32
CA THR A 62 21.29 0.77 2.78
C THR A 62 20.86 1.81 1.74
N GLY A 63 21.53 1.89 0.60
CA GLY A 63 21.31 2.91 -0.42
C GLY A 63 19.84 3.13 -0.82
N PRO A 64 19.03 2.07 -0.98
CA PRO A 64 17.60 2.24 -1.27
C PRO A 64 16.84 2.97 -0.14
N ALA A 65 17.08 2.60 1.11
CA ALA A 65 16.43 3.20 2.28
C ALA A 65 16.90 4.65 2.50
N ASP A 66 18.21 4.90 2.32
CA ASP A 66 18.82 6.23 2.44
C ASP A 66 18.24 7.19 1.39
N ALA A 67 18.04 6.72 0.16
CA ALA A 67 17.45 7.53 -0.92
C ALA A 67 15.99 7.91 -0.62
N LEU A 68 15.18 6.99 -0.08
CA LEU A 68 13.81 7.28 0.32
C LEU A 68 13.79 8.29 1.49
N THR A 69 14.65 8.09 2.49
CA THR A 69 14.77 9.00 3.63
C THR A 69 15.20 10.39 3.19
N ALA A 70 16.17 10.49 2.28
CA ALA A 70 16.62 11.77 1.72
C ALA A 70 15.48 12.48 0.95
N LEU A 71 14.67 11.74 0.19
CA LEU A 71 13.50 12.29 -0.51
C LEU A 71 12.48 12.84 0.47
N GLN A 72 12.12 12.10 1.52
CA GLN A 72 11.15 12.50 2.52
C GLN A 72 11.61 13.74 3.31
N ASN A 73 12.89 13.83 3.63
CA ASN A 73 13.48 14.92 4.40
C ASN A 73 13.64 16.24 3.62
N GLN A 74 13.40 16.25 2.29
CA GLN A 74 13.36 17.48 1.49
C GLN A 74 12.15 18.37 1.86
N THR A 75 11.15 17.83 2.52
CA THR A 75 9.93 18.55 2.91
C THR A 75 9.77 18.51 4.42
N GLN A 76 9.78 19.69 5.03
CA GLN A 76 9.45 19.81 6.45
C GLN A 76 7.96 19.54 6.67
N VAL A 77 7.66 18.73 7.68
CA VAL A 77 6.28 18.33 8.03
C VAL A 77 5.99 18.61 9.50
N ASP A 78 4.72 18.86 9.79
CA ASP A 78 4.25 19.01 11.17
C ASP A 78 4.20 17.66 11.87
N MET A 79 4.89 17.55 12.99
CA MET A 79 4.92 16.35 13.85
C MET A 79 4.35 16.61 15.25
N SER A 80 3.70 17.76 15.48
CA SER A 80 3.09 18.11 16.76
C SER A 80 1.86 17.26 17.09
N GLY A 81 1.47 17.24 18.36
CA GLY A 81 0.25 16.60 18.86
C GLY A 81 0.37 15.09 19.08
N ILE A 82 1.58 14.54 19.08
CA ILE A 82 1.85 13.12 19.36
C ILE A 82 3.03 12.94 20.31
N GLU A 83 2.99 11.83 21.04
CA GLU A 83 4.10 11.24 21.78
C GLU A 83 4.49 9.92 21.14
N VAL A 84 5.79 9.65 21.03
CA VAL A 84 6.33 8.44 20.42
C VAL A 84 7.22 7.73 21.44
N THR A 85 7.01 6.45 21.63
CA THR A 85 7.89 5.56 22.39
C THR A 85 8.22 4.34 21.55
N GLU A 86 9.40 3.75 21.79
CA GLU A 86 9.88 2.60 21.04
C GLU A 86 10.02 1.39 21.97
N LYS A 87 9.84 0.21 21.42
CA LYS A 87 9.97 -1.03 22.19
C LYS A 87 10.38 -2.19 21.31
N ASP A 88 11.38 -2.95 21.76
CA ASP A 88 11.64 -4.29 21.24
C ASP A 88 10.71 -5.28 21.94
N ILE A 89 9.93 -6.00 21.18
CA ILE A 89 9.01 -7.02 21.69
C ILE A 89 9.41 -8.40 21.20
N THR A 90 9.04 -9.41 21.98
CA THR A 90 9.14 -10.82 21.57
C THR A 90 7.82 -11.50 21.86
N GLN A 91 7.22 -12.10 20.84
CA GLN A 91 5.97 -12.84 20.97
C GLN A 91 6.12 -14.21 20.31
N GLU A 92 5.87 -15.27 21.05
CA GLU A 92 6.04 -16.66 20.59
C GLU A 92 7.42 -16.93 19.95
N GLY A 93 8.48 -16.32 20.50
CA GLY A 93 9.86 -16.46 20.03
C GLY A 93 10.20 -15.60 18.81
N VAL A 94 9.27 -14.77 18.29
CA VAL A 94 9.51 -13.85 17.19
C VAL A 94 9.77 -12.45 17.74
N ALA A 95 10.95 -11.91 17.48
CA ALA A 95 11.35 -10.56 17.88
C ALA A 95 11.00 -9.56 16.79
N VAL A 96 10.51 -8.38 17.18
CA VAL A 96 10.25 -7.25 16.29
C VAL A 96 10.30 -5.93 17.05
N HIS A 97 10.79 -4.89 16.39
CA HIS A 97 10.79 -3.52 16.90
C HIS A 97 9.48 -2.82 16.57
N ILE A 98 8.94 -2.04 17.51
CA ILE A 98 7.69 -1.27 17.31
C ILE A 98 7.84 0.17 17.81
N HIS A 99 7.17 1.09 17.12
CA HIS A 99 6.94 2.44 17.61
C HIS A 99 5.49 2.59 18.05
N ILE A 100 5.28 3.08 19.27
CA ILE A 100 3.97 3.32 19.85
C ILE A 100 3.74 4.83 19.78
N VAL A 101 2.77 5.24 18.96
CA VAL A 101 2.45 6.65 18.70
C VAL A 101 1.08 6.94 19.30
N LYS A 102 1.04 7.90 20.20
CA LYS A 102 -0.21 8.31 20.91
C LYS A 102 -0.46 9.80 20.76
N PRO A 103 -1.70 10.26 20.86
CA PRO A 103 -1.99 11.68 21.02
C PRO A 103 -1.27 12.21 22.26
N GLU A 104 -0.69 13.41 22.17
CA GLU A 104 -0.04 14.09 23.27
C GLU A 104 -0.98 14.24 24.47
N GLY A 105 -0.51 13.91 25.67
CA GLY A 105 -1.29 14.02 26.93
C GLY A 105 -2.44 13.00 27.06
N ALA A 106 -2.51 11.98 26.23
CA ALA A 106 -3.56 10.97 26.33
C ALA A 106 -3.44 10.14 27.61
N SER A 107 -4.49 10.12 28.44
CA SER A 107 -4.56 9.41 29.73
C SER A 107 -5.50 8.21 29.74
N ALA A 108 -6.37 8.07 28.73
CA ALA A 108 -7.34 6.96 28.63
C ALA A 108 -6.76 5.78 27.86
N LYS A 109 -7.36 4.58 28.03
CA LYS A 109 -7.10 3.45 27.14
C LYS A 109 -7.66 3.77 25.75
N LEU A 110 -6.78 3.87 24.76
CA LEU A 110 -7.11 4.29 23.40
C LEU A 110 -7.43 3.07 22.52
N PRO A 111 -8.36 3.21 21.54
CA PRO A 111 -8.38 2.31 20.40
C PRO A 111 -7.01 2.32 19.70
N VAL A 112 -6.66 1.22 19.03
CA VAL A 112 -5.32 1.09 18.41
C VAL A 112 -5.39 0.61 16.97
N VAL A 113 -4.52 1.21 16.15
CA VAL A 113 -4.26 0.80 14.77
C VAL A 113 -2.86 0.18 14.71
N VAL A 114 -2.75 -1.10 14.41
CA VAL A 114 -1.44 -1.72 14.11
C VAL A 114 -1.13 -1.45 12.65
N PHE A 115 -0.03 -0.73 12.40
CA PHE A 115 0.33 -0.20 11.08
C PHE A 115 1.55 -0.92 10.51
N TYR A 116 1.40 -1.46 9.29
CA TYR A 116 2.44 -2.09 8.51
C TYR A 116 2.84 -1.19 7.35
N HIS A 117 4.14 -0.89 7.25
CA HIS A 117 4.62 0.08 6.25
C HIS A 117 4.84 -0.53 4.87
N GLY A 118 4.80 0.33 3.84
CA GLY A 118 5.18 0.02 2.47
C GLY A 118 6.68 0.04 2.21
N GLY A 119 7.05 0.00 0.92
CA GLY A 119 8.45 0.07 0.50
C GLY A 119 8.97 -1.24 -0.11
N VAL A 120 8.08 -2.01 -0.75
CA VAL A 120 8.43 -3.24 -1.51
C VAL A 120 9.21 -4.26 -0.65
N TRP A 121 8.97 -4.30 0.68
CA TRP A 121 9.70 -5.05 1.70
C TRP A 121 11.22 -4.77 1.72
N LEU A 122 11.73 -3.86 0.88
CA LEU A 122 13.15 -3.54 0.72
C LEU A 122 13.56 -2.24 1.43
N VAL A 123 12.62 -1.31 1.52
CA VAL A 123 12.81 0.01 2.13
C VAL A 123 11.65 0.33 3.06
N GLY A 124 11.71 1.46 3.73
CA GLY A 124 10.69 1.91 4.65
C GLY A 124 11.09 1.66 6.10
N ASN A 125 10.65 2.56 6.95
CA ASN A 125 10.82 2.56 8.39
C ASN A 125 9.88 3.61 8.98
N TYR A 126 9.88 3.78 10.31
CA TYR A 126 9.08 4.80 10.97
C TYR A 126 9.37 6.22 10.46
N GLU A 127 10.64 6.58 10.27
CA GLU A 127 11.05 7.92 9.82
C GLU A 127 10.42 8.29 8.45
N ASN A 128 10.28 7.34 7.55
CA ASN A 128 9.68 7.59 6.24
C ASN A 128 8.15 7.73 6.28
N HIS A 129 7.49 7.13 7.28
CA HIS A 129 6.04 7.04 7.41
C HIS A 129 5.47 7.87 8.57
N LYS A 130 6.31 8.44 9.42
CA LYS A 130 5.91 9.10 10.68
C LYS A 130 4.83 10.17 10.51
N ARG A 131 4.87 10.94 9.41
CA ARG A 131 3.84 11.96 9.13
C ARG A 131 2.47 11.32 8.88
N LEU A 132 2.38 10.27 8.05
CA LEU A 132 1.12 9.58 7.80
C LEU A 132 0.56 8.99 9.09
N VAL A 133 1.42 8.33 9.89
CA VAL A 133 1.02 7.76 11.18
C VAL A 133 0.54 8.86 12.13
N ARG A 134 1.29 9.97 12.22
CA ARG A 134 0.88 11.16 13.00
C ARG A 134 -0.48 11.69 12.56
N ASP A 135 -0.70 11.83 11.27
CA ASP A 135 -1.96 12.36 10.73
C ASP A 135 -3.15 11.45 11.07
N ILE A 136 -2.95 10.12 11.07
CA ILE A 136 -3.95 9.15 11.52
C ILE A 136 -4.19 9.29 13.03
N VAL A 137 -3.14 9.33 13.84
CA VAL A 137 -3.23 9.44 15.31
C VAL A 137 -3.95 10.72 15.71
N VAL A 138 -3.53 11.87 15.20
CA VAL A 138 -4.16 13.17 15.49
C VAL A 138 -5.58 13.23 14.93
N GLY A 139 -5.79 12.73 13.71
CA GLY A 139 -7.08 12.73 13.05
C GLY A 139 -8.13 11.83 13.72
N THR A 140 -7.70 10.74 14.35
CA THR A 140 -8.60 9.80 15.05
C THR A 140 -8.70 10.04 16.54
N GLY A 141 -7.64 10.49 17.19
CA GLY A 141 -7.45 10.47 18.64
C GLY A 141 -7.08 9.07 19.17
N PHE A 142 -6.72 8.13 18.30
CA PHE A 142 -6.35 6.74 18.64
C PHE A 142 -4.84 6.58 18.72
N ALA A 143 -4.38 5.48 19.30
CA ALA A 143 -2.98 5.08 19.23
C ALA A 143 -2.68 4.38 17.90
N ALA A 144 -1.43 4.45 17.47
CA ALA A 144 -0.91 3.58 16.43
C ALA A 144 0.29 2.79 16.95
N VAL A 145 0.39 1.53 16.56
CA VAL A 145 1.58 0.71 16.75
C VAL A 145 2.17 0.44 15.37
N PHE A 146 3.26 1.14 15.06
CA PHE A 146 4.00 0.98 13.82
C PHE A 146 4.98 -0.18 13.96
N VAL A 147 5.01 -1.09 12.98
CA VAL A 147 5.79 -2.31 13.04
C VAL A 147 7.01 -2.18 12.09
N ASP A 148 8.21 -2.11 12.66
CA ASP A 148 9.46 -2.12 11.91
C ASP A 148 9.89 -3.58 11.68
N TYR A 149 9.29 -4.20 10.67
CA TYR A 149 9.62 -5.58 10.30
C TYR A 149 10.95 -5.66 9.52
N SER A 150 11.58 -6.83 9.53
CA SER A 150 12.86 -7.07 8.86
C SER A 150 12.76 -6.93 7.35
N LEU A 151 13.69 -6.19 6.74
CA LEU A 151 13.69 -5.88 5.32
C LEU A 151 14.49 -6.90 4.48
N LEU A 152 14.18 -6.93 3.18
CA LEU A 152 14.97 -7.58 2.15
C LEU A 152 16.33 -6.87 1.99
N PRO A 153 17.35 -7.55 1.53
CA PRO A 153 17.46 -8.99 1.26
C PRO A 153 17.79 -9.83 2.50
N GLY A 154 17.97 -9.18 3.67
CA GLY A 154 18.36 -9.85 4.92
C GLY A 154 17.34 -10.88 5.43
N SER A 155 16.09 -10.62 5.18
CA SER A 155 14.97 -11.50 5.53
C SER A 155 14.02 -11.62 4.34
N LYS A 156 13.30 -12.71 4.26
CA LYS A 156 12.30 -12.97 3.20
C LYS A 156 11.07 -13.66 3.78
N TYR A 157 10.02 -13.78 2.99
CA TYR A 157 8.83 -14.52 3.39
C TYR A 157 9.19 -15.91 3.95
N PRO A 158 8.59 -16.32 5.09
CA PRO A 158 7.49 -15.66 5.81
C PRO A 158 7.94 -14.76 7.00
N THR A 159 9.20 -14.36 7.11
CA THR A 159 9.72 -13.63 8.28
C THR A 159 8.90 -12.37 8.57
N GLN A 160 8.64 -11.53 7.56
CA GLN A 160 7.89 -10.28 7.72
C GLN A 160 6.47 -10.53 8.22
N ILE A 161 5.80 -11.55 7.68
CA ILE A 161 4.43 -11.92 8.08
C ILE A 161 4.41 -12.44 9.53
N ASN A 162 5.41 -13.26 9.90
CA ASN A 162 5.52 -13.76 11.28
C ASN A 162 5.74 -12.60 12.27
N GLN A 163 6.59 -11.63 11.93
CA GLN A 163 6.83 -10.44 12.74
C GLN A 163 5.57 -9.55 12.83
N ALA A 164 4.87 -9.35 11.73
CA ALA A 164 3.63 -8.60 11.70
C ALA A 164 2.54 -9.23 12.57
N TYR A 165 2.41 -10.56 12.51
CA TYR A 165 1.45 -11.30 13.35
C TYR A 165 1.88 -11.30 14.82
N ALA A 166 3.17 -11.45 15.11
CA ALA A 166 3.70 -11.34 16.47
C ALA A 166 3.41 -9.97 17.08
N ALA A 167 3.59 -8.88 16.31
CA ALA A 167 3.23 -7.54 16.78
C ALA A 167 1.73 -7.42 17.10
N LEU A 168 0.85 -7.92 16.21
CA LEU A 168 -0.60 -7.92 16.46
C LEU A 168 -0.98 -8.68 17.72
N THR A 169 -0.48 -9.91 17.87
CA THR A 169 -0.79 -10.75 19.03
C THR A 169 -0.19 -10.20 20.32
N TRP A 170 0.98 -9.57 20.24
CA TRP A 170 1.57 -8.87 21.37
C TRP A 170 0.71 -7.69 21.81
N VAL A 171 0.24 -6.85 20.89
CA VAL A 171 -0.67 -5.73 21.21
C VAL A 171 -1.96 -6.24 21.83
N ALA A 172 -2.50 -7.37 21.36
CA ALA A 172 -3.69 -7.97 21.94
C ALA A 172 -3.48 -8.45 23.39
N ALA A 173 -2.29 -9.01 23.69
CA ALA A 173 -1.97 -9.54 25.01
C ALA A 173 -1.47 -8.47 26.01
N HIS A 174 -0.77 -7.45 25.52
CA HIS A 174 -0.04 -6.46 26.32
C HIS A 174 -0.49 -5.01 26.08
N GLY A 175 -1.59 -4.80 25.36
CA GLY A 175 -2.06 -3.45 24.98
C GLY A 175 -2.26 -2.54 26.18
N GLU A 176 -2.71 -3.07 27.31
CA GLU A 176 -2.89 -2.28 28.54
C GLU A 176 -1.58 -1.68 29.05
N GLU A 177 -0.43 -2.35 28.88
CA GLU A 177 0.89 -1.87 29.30
C GLU A 177 1.31 -0.61 28.53
N ILE A 178 0.80 -0.46 27.30
CA ILE A 178 1.07 0.69 26.44
C ILE A 178 -0.10 1.68 26.36
N GLY A 179 -1.13 1.49 27.20
CA GLY A 179 -2.27 2.41 27.31
C GLY A 179 -3.27 2.30 26.17
N VAL A 180 -3.39 1.12 25.53
CA VAL A 180 -4.40 0.87 24.49
C VAL A 180 -5.42 -0.17 24.91
N ASP A 181 -6.58 -0.13 24.28
CA ASP A 181 -7.67 -1.09 24.47
C ASP A 181 -7.60 -2.19 23.39
N PRO A 182 -7.15 -3.39 23.72
CA PRO A 182 -7.00 -4.49 22.77
C PRO A 182 -8.34 -5.03 22.23
N THR A 183 -9.49 -4.60 22.77
CA THR A 183 -10.81 -4.96 22.23
C THR A 183 -11.26 -4.05 21.11
N ARG A 184 -10.55 -2.92 20.90
CA ARG A 184 -10.79 -1.92 19.86
C ARG A 184 -9.57 -1.78 18.96
N MET A 185 -9.30 -2.85 18.19
CA MET A 185 -8.15 -2.93 17.28
C MET A 185 -8.56 -2.87 15.81
N ALA A 186 -7.79 -2.13 15.04
CA ALA A 186 -7.76 -2.19 13.58
C ALA A 186 -6.33 -2.45 13.09
N ILE A 187 -6.22 -2.92 11.86
CA ILE A 187 -4.95 -2.99 11.15
C ILE A 187 -4.98 -2.08 9.94
N ALA A 188 -3.83 -1.52 9.61
CA ALA A 188 -3.68 -0.65 8.43
C ALA A 188 -2.32 -0.88 7.77
N GLY A 189 -2.24 -0.63 6.46
CA GLY A 189 -0.95 -0.64 5.78
C GLY A 189 -1.04 -0.06 4.38
N ASN A 190 0.09 0.49 3.92
CA ASN A 190 0.24 1.05 2.58
C ASN A 190 1.07 0.13 1.69
N SER A 191 0.74 0.04 0.39
CA SER A 191 1.52 -0.72 -0.59
C SER A 191 1.71 -2.19 -0.16
N VAL A 192 2.94 -2.67 -0.02
CA VAL A 192 3.22 -4.02 0.54
C VAL A 192 2.84 -4.14 2.02
N GLY A 193 2.76 -3.04 2.76
CA GLY A 193 2.16 -3.03 4.10
C GLY A 193 0.67 -3.32 4.06
N GLY A 194 -0.03 -2.90 3.00
CA GLY A 194 -1.40 -3.31 2.71
C GLY A 194 -1.52 -4.80 2.36
N ASN A 195 -0.54 -5.38 1.65
CA ASN A 195 -0.42 -6.83 1.50
C ASN A 195 -0.34 -7.51 2.86
N MET A 196 0.56 -7.01 3.72
CA MET A 196 0.76 -7.59 5.06
C MET A 196 -0.50 -7.47 5.90
N ALA A 197 -1.19 -6.32 5.88
CA ALA A 197 -2.46 -6.14 6.59
C ALA A 197 -3.49 -7.18 6.13
N ALA A 198 -3.70 -7.36 4.82
CA ALA A 198 -4.62 -8.35 4.28
C ALA A 198 -4.24 -9.79 4.67
N ALA A 199 -2.95 -10.12 4.62
CA ALA A 199 -2.44 -11.43 5.06
C ALA A 199 -2.66 -11.66 6.56
N ILE A 200 -2.46 -10.62 7.39
CA ILE A 200 -2.63 -10.71 8.85
C ILE A 200 -4.11 -10.80 9.24
N ALA A 201 -5.02 -10.14 8.53
CA ALA A 201 -6.46 -10.32 8.73
C ALA A 201 -6.88 -11.77 8.46
N LEU A 202 -6.42 -12.36 7.36
CA LEU A 202 -6.62 -13.79 7.05
C LEU A 202 -6.03 -14.69 8.15
N MET A 203 -4.79 -14.43 8.54
CA MET A 203 -4.09 -15.25 9.54
C MET A 203 -4.76 -15.15 10.92
N ALA A 204 -5.20 -13.95 11.33
CA ALA A 204 -5.92 -13.77 12.60
C ALA A 204 -7.23 -14.57 12.62
N LYS A 205 -7.98 -14.55 11.52
CA LYS A 205 -9.19 -15.36 11.36
C LYS A 205 -8.88 -16.86 11.40
N ASP A 206 -7.95 -17.32 10.59
CA ASP A 206 -7.64 -18.75 10.43
C ASP A 206 -7.08 -19.39 11.72
N LYS A 207 -6.35 -18.60 12.50
CA LYS A 207 -5.79 -19.03 13.80
C LYS A 207 -6.70 -18.77 15.00
N ASN A 208 -7.93 -18.26 14.82
CA ASN A 208 -8.78 -17.76 15.90
C ASN A 208 -8.02 -16.80 16.82
N GLY A 209 -7.22 -15.93 16.23
CA GLY A 209 -6.37 -14.94 16.90
C GLY A 209 -7.14 -13.68 17.31
N PRO A 210 -6.44 -12.54 17.48
CA PRO A 210 -7.06 -11.29 17.92
C PRO A 210 -8.20 -10.84 17.01
N ALA A 211 -9.32 -10.42 17.63
CA ALA A 211 -10.45 -9.88 16.91
C ALA A 211 -10.10 -8.50 16.34
N LEU A 212 -10.32 -8.33 15.06
CA LEU A 212 -10.12 -7.07 14.34
C LEU A 212 -11.48 -6.45 14.00
N ARG A 213 -11.65 -5.16 14.30
CA ARG A 213 -12.88 -4.44 13.95
C ARG A 213 -12.82 -3.86 12.54
N MET A 214 -11.62 -3.54 12.06
CA MET A 214 -11.43 -2.92 10.75
C MET A 214 -10.07 -3.22 10.15
N GLU A 215 -10.03 -3.25 8.82
CA GLU A 215 -8.84 -3.31 8.00
C GLU A 215 -8.80 -2.11 7.04
N VAL A 216 -7.65 -1.44 6.96
CA VAL A 216 -7.42 -0.26 6.09
C VAL A 216 -6.29 -0.59 5.12
N LEU A 217 -6.61 -0.71 3.85
CA LEU A 217 -5.67 -1.04 2.78
C LEU A 217 -5.43 0.17 1.89
N LEU A 218 -4.25 0.75 1.98
CA LEU A 218 -3.86 1.92 1.20
C LEU A 218 -3.06 1.47 -0.02
N TYR A 219 -3.64 1.62 -1.22
CA TYR A 219 -3.07 1.18 -2.51
C TYR A 219 -2.30 -0.15 -2.40
N PRO A 220 -2.98 -1.22 -1.95
CA PRO A 220 -2.30 -2.43 -1.48
C PRO A 220 -1.73 -3.27 -2.63
N ALA A 221 -0.53 -3.85 -2.42
CA ALA A 221 0.09 -4.83 -3.32
C ALA A 221 -0.41 -6.25 -3.00
N VAL A 222 -1.65 -6.57 -3.31
CA VAL A 222 -2.30 -7.84 -2.92
C VAL A 222 -2.15 -8.96 -3.93
N GLY A 223 -1.70 -8.64 -5.15
CA GLY A 223 -1.51 -9.57 -6.26
C GLY A 223 -0.03 -9.80 -6.60
N ALA A 224 0.22 -10.74 -7.52
CA ALA A 224 1.53 -10.97 -8.10
C ALA A 224 1.46 -11.18 -9.64
N ASP A 225 0.41 -10.64 -10.27
CA ASP A 225 0.29 -10.57 -11.72
C ASP A 225 0.69 -9.18 -12.22
N PHE A 226 1.91 -9.08 -12.72
CA PHE A 226 2.48 -7.84 -13.27
C PHE A 226 2.01 -7.52 -14.70
N ASN A 227 0.95 -8.17 -15.21
CA ASN A 227 0.42 -7.97 -16.55
C ASN A 227 -0.98 -7.35 -16.57
N THR A 228 -1.47 -6.83 -15.45
CA THR A 228 -2.73 -6.09 -15.38
C THR A 228 -2.72 -4.86 -16.29
N GLY A 229 -3.86 -4.25 -16.51
CA GLY A 229 -3.99 -3.01 -17.30
C GLY A 229 -3.20 -1.85 -16.69
N SER A 230 -3.26 -1.70 -15.36
CA SER A 230 -2.54 -0.66 -14.63
C SER A 230 -1.03 -0.87 -14.68
N TYR A 231 -0.52 -2.09 -14.49
CA TYR A 231 0.90 -2.40 -14.66
C TYR A 231 1.42 -2.11 -16.07
N LYS A 232 0.62 -2.36 -17.11
CA LYS A 232 0.99 -2.02 -18.49
C LYS A 232 0.99 -0.52 -18.75
N THR A 233 0.01 0.19 -18.19
CA THR A 233 -0.19 1.62 -18.44
C THR A 233 0.77 2.49 -17.64
N TYR A 234 1.03 2.12 -16.38
CA TYR A 234 1.76 2.91 -15.40
C TYR A 234 3.09 2.28 -14.98
N ALA A 235 3.69 1.48 -15.86
CA ALA A 235 4.92 0.73 -15.59
C ALA A 235 6.08 1.58 -15.07
N ASN A 236 6.17 2.84 -15.49
CA ASN A 236 7.29 3.72 -15.20
C ASN A 236 6.87 5.19 -15.04
N GLY A 237 7.73 5.99 -14.39
CA GLY A 237 7.66 7.45 -14.36
C GLY A 237 6.61 8.01 -13.38
N ARG A 238 5.94 7.18 -12.59
CA ARG A 238 4.88 7.59 -11.65
C ARG A 238 5.19 7.20 -10.20
N PHE A 239 6.44 7.37 -9.79
CA PHE A 239 7.04 7.00 -8.53
C PHE A 239 7.30 5.49 -8.44
N LEU A 240 6.26 4.65 -8.22
CA LEU A 240 6.41 3.20 -8.27
C LEU A 240 6.58 2.71 -9.71
N SER A 241 7.50 1.76 -9.93
CA SER A 241 7.67 1.11 -11.21
C SER A 241 7.33 -0.38 -11.15
N LYS A 242 6.90 -0.93 -12.29
CA LYS A 242 6.71 -2.37 -12.46
C LYS A 242 7.97 -3.15 -12.11
N ASP A 243 9.12 -2.71 -12.64
CA ASP A 243 10.41 -3.39 -12.42
C ASP A 243 10.79 -3.45 -10.94
N PHE A 244 10.45 -2.41 -10.16
CA PHE A 244 10.72 -2.40 -8.73
C PHE A 244 9.83 -3.43 -8.00
N MET A 245 8.55 -3.51 -8.35
CA MET A 245 7.65 -4.51 -7.78
C MET A 245 8.08 -5.94 -8.13
N GLU A 246 8.44 -6.21 -9.39
CA GLU A 246 8.95 -7.51 -9.81
C GLU A 246 10.24 -7.88 -9.07
N PHE A 247 11.17 -6.92 -8.91
CA PHE A 247 12.40 -7.11 -8.15
C PHE A 247 12.11 -7.49 -6.69
N GLY A 248 11.24 -6.75 -6.01
CA GLY A 248 10.87 -7.02 -4.63
C GLY A 248 10.22 -8.40 -4.45
N TYR A 249 9.24 -8.72 -5.28
CA TYR A 249 8.59 -10.04 -5.24
C TYR A 249 9.56 -11.20 -5.51
N ASN A 250 10.54 -11.01 -6.40
CA ASN A 250 11.56 -12.03 -6.68
C ASN A 250 12.50 -12.27 -5.50
N LEU A 251 12.73 -11.26 -4.67
CA LEU A 251 13.47 -11.41 -3.40
C LEU A 251 12.58 -11.94 -2.27
N TYR A 252 11.35 -11.43 -2.16
CA TYR A 252 10.40 -11.77 -1.10
C TYR A 252 9.94 -13.23 -1.21
N THR A 253 9.53 -13.63 -2.41
CA THR A 253 9.06 -14.98 -2.75
C THR A 253 9.83 -15.56 -3.93
N PRO A 254 11.09 -15.95 -3.74
CA PRO A 254 11.94 -16.47 -4.83
C PRO A 254 11.41 -17.78 -5.41
N ASN A 255 10.71 -18.59 -4.61
CA ASN A 255 9.96 -19.75 -5.11
C ASN A 255 8.59 -19.28 -5.57
N LEU A 256 8.29 -19.41 -6.87
CA LEU A 256 7.02 -18.99 -7.44
C LEU A 256 5.80 -19.75 -6.90
N GLN A 257 5.98 -20.96 -6.35
CA GLN A 257 4.88 -21.69 -5.70
C GLN A 257 4.41 -20.97 -4.42
N THR A 258 5.32 -20.28 -3.72
CA THR A 258 4.99 -19.47 -2.54
C THR A 258 4.00 -18.34 -2.88
N ARG A 259 3.97 -17.86 -4.13
CA ARG A 259 3.00 -16.85 -4.58
C ARG A 259 1.56 -17.38 -4.69
N LYS A 260 1.35 -18.66 -4.44
CA LYS A 260 0.02 -19.26 -4.28
C LYS A 260 -0.46 -19.31 -2.83
N GLU A 261 0.41 -19.00 -1.89
CA GLU A 261 0.08 -18.93 -0.47
C GLU A 261 -0.64 -17.62 -0.15
N ILE A 262 -1.77 -17.72 0.53
CA ILE A 262 -2.65 -16.58 0.78
C ILE A 262 -2.03 -15.53 1.72
N TYR A 263 -1.04 -15.91 2.51
CA TYR A 263 -0.31 -14.97 3.38
C TYR A 263 0.87 -14.30 2.67
N ALA A 264 1.31 -14.83 1.52
CA ALA A 264 2.27 -14.14 0.66
C ALA A 264 1.57 -13.23 -0.36
N VAL A 265 0.45 -13.70 -0.91
CA VAL A 265 -0.34 -13.04 -1.96
C VAL A 265 -1.83 -13.16 -1.63
N PRO A 266 -2.42 -12.22 -0.88
CA PRO A 266 -3.82 -12.28 -0.44
C PRO A 266 -4.84 -12.47 -1.55
N MET A 267 -4.54 -12.00 -2.76
CA MET A 267 -5.36 -12.23 -3.95
C MET A 267 -5.53 -13.73 -4.29
N ALA A 268 -4.64 -14.60 -3.83
CA ALA A 268 -4.75 -16.05 -4.05
C ALA A 268 -5.85 -16.70 -3.18
N ALA A 269 -6.33 -16.04 -2.13
CA ALA A 269 -7.39 -16.56 -1.27
C ALA A 269 -8.68 -16.82 -2.06
N THR A 270 -9.35 -17.94 -1.81
CA THR A 270 -10.68 -18.21 -2.37
C THR A 270 -11.76 -17.33 -1.75
N ILE A 271 -12.93 -17.23 -2.37
CA ILE A 271 -14.06 -16.49 -1.79
C ILE A 271 -14.42 -17.02 -0.39
N ASP A 272 -14.42 -18.35 -0.22
CA ASP A 272 -14.73 -18.96 1.08
C ASP A 272 -13.68 -18.62 2.16
N GLN A 273 -12.41 -18.52 1.80
CA GLN A 273 -11.36 -18.09 2.71
C GLN A 273 -11.46 -16.61 3.12
N LEU A 274 -12.09 -15.78 2.31
CA LEU A 274 -12.30 -14.36 2.61
C LEU A 274 -13.53 -14.10 3.48
N LYS A 275 -14.47 -15.03 3.58
CA LYS A 275 -15.67 -14.88 4.43
C LYS A 275 -15.29 -14.61 5.89
N GLY A 276 -16.02 -13.68 6.51
CA GLY A 276 -15.84 -13.35 7.92
C GLY A 276 -14.61 -12.50 8.24
N LEU A 277 -13.93 -11.95 7.23
CA LEU A 277 -12.93 -10.90 7.43
C LEU A 277 -13.57 -9.62 7.99
N PRO A 278 -12.82 -8.77 8.70
CA PRO A 278 -13.33 -7.53 9.28
C PRO A 278 -13.80 -6.56 8.20
N ARG A 279 -14.59 -5.55 8.61
CA ARG A 279 -14.90 -4.40 7.75
C ARG A 279 -13.62 -3.86 7.12
N THR A 280 -13.61 -3.68 5.80
CA THR A 280 -12.42 -3.31 5.03
C THR A 280 -12.66 -2.06 4.20
N ILE A 281 -11.75 -1.10 4.26
CA ILE A 281 -11.67 -0.05 3.24
C ILE A 281 -10.41 -0.21 2.42
N ILE A 282 -10.55 -0.02 1.11
CA ILE A 282 -9.44 -0.01 0.17
C ILE A 282 -9.40 1.36 -0.51
N GLN A 283 -8.26 2.01 -0.44
CA GLN A 283 -8.02 3.22 -1.22
C GLN A 283 -7.02 2.90 -2.32
N THR A 284 -7.35 3.25 -3.55
CA THR A 284 -6.47 3.16 -4.71
C THR A 284 -6.27 4.54 -5.31
N ASP A 285 -5.35 4.66 -6.22
CA ASP A 285 -5.19 5.88 -7.00
C ASP A 285 -5.16 5.62 -8.50
N ASP A 286 -5.36 6.71 -9.26
CA ASP A 286 -5.64 6.59 -10.69
C ASP A 286 -4.40 6.21 -11.51
N ASN A 287 -3.20 6.60 -11.05
CA ASN A 287 -1.96 6.47 -11.80
C ASN A 287 -0.96 5.50 -11.15
N ASP A 288 -1.44 4.39 -10.65
CA ASP A 288 -0.69 3.38 -9.90
C ASP A 288 -0.66 2.03 -10.61
N PRO A 289 0.51 1.38 -10.76
CA PRO A 289 0.58 -0.02 -11.18
C PRO A 289 -0.32 -0.97 -10.38
N LEU A 290 -0.49 -0.75 -9.06
CA LEU A 290 -1.25 -1.61 -8.14
C LEU A 290 -2.76 -1.38 -8.17
N ARG A 291 -3.24 -0.36 -8.89
CA ARG A 291 -4.67 0.01 -8.91
C ARG A 291 -5.60 -1.17 -9.20
N ASP A 292 -5.33 -1.87 -10.29
CA ASP A 292 -6.24 -2.92 -10.78
C ASP A 292 -6.32 -4.10 -9.82
N GLU A 293 -5.21 -4.49 -9.16
CA GLU A 293 -5.22 -5.58 -8.19
C GLU A 293 -5.90 -5.18 -6.87
N GLY A 294 -5.69 -3.95 -6.38
CA GLY A 294 -6.39 -3.43 -5.20
C GLY A 294 -7.91 -3.41 -5.39
N GLU A 295 -8.38 -2.92 -6.55
CA GLU A 295 -9.81 -2.92 -6.88
C GLU A 295 -10.37 -4.32 -7.11
N ALA A 296 -9.60 -5.23 -7.71
CA ALA A 296 -10.01 -6.62 -7.90
C ALA A 296 -10.14 -7.34 -6.55
N TYR A 297 -9.25 -7.07 -5.61
CA TYR A 297 -9.34 -7.62 -4.26
C TYR A 297 -10.59 -7.13 -3.52
N GLY A 298 -10.90 -5.83 -3.64
CA GLY A 298 -12.13 -5.27 -3.08
C GLY A 298 -13.39 -5.93 -3.64
N ARG A 299 -13.46 -6.16 -4.95
CA ARG A 299 -14.58 -6.91 -5.58
C ARG A 299 -14.69 -8.33 -5.00
N LYS A 300 -13.55 -8.98 -4.77
CA LYS A 300 -13.49 -10.32 -4.22
C LYS A 300 -13.96 -10.38 -2.76
N LEU A 301 -13.63 -9.36 -1.96
CA LEU A 301 -14.14 -9.20 -0.58
C LEU A 301 -15.66 -9.00 -0.56
N LEU A 302 -16.19 -8.16 -1.45
CA LEU A 302 -17.64 -7.95 -1.60
C LEU A 302 -18.37 -9.25 -1.99
N GLU A 303 -17.80 -10.03 -2.93
CA GLU A 303 -18.34 -11.33 -3.32
C GLU A 303 -18.32 -12.33 -2.15
N ALA A 304 -17.35 -12.24 -1.25
CA ALA A 304 -17.28 -13.03 -0.02
C ALA A 304 -18.26 -12.54 1.08
N GLY A 305 -19.00 -11.45 0.86
CA GLY A 305 -19.93 -10.87 1.83
C GLY A 305 -19.25 -10.04 2.92
N VAL A 306 -18.01 -9.61 2.70
CA VAL A 306 -17.31 -8.69 3.62
C VAL A 306 -17.87 -7.27 3.43
N ASP A 307 -18.09 -6.55 4.53
CA ASP A 307 -18.39 -5.11 4.50
C ASP A 307 -17.15 -4.36 3.97
N CYS A 308 -17.11 -4.12 2.67
CA CYS A 308 -15.96 -3.55 1.98
C CYS A 308 -16.34 -2.34 1.14
N SER A 309 -15.56 -1.27 1.24
CA SER A 309 -15.65 -0.15 0.32
C SER A 309 -14.31 0.12 -0.37
N VAL A 310 -14.38 0.45 -1.67
CA VAL A 310 -13.20 0.78 -2.48
C VAL A 310 -13.34 2.20 -3.00
N THR A 311 -12.37 3.05 -2.70
CA THR A 311 -12.33 4.44 -3.18
C THR A 311 -11.11 4.67 -4.04
N ARG A 312 -11.30 5.08 -5.30
CA ARG A 312 -10.21 5.52 -6.17
C ARG A 312 -10.03 7.04 -6.06
N TYR A 313 -8.84 7.47 -5.68
CA TYR A 313 -8.45 8.88 -5.68
C TYR A 313 -7.90 9.28 -7.04
N MET A 314 -8.67 10.13 -7.74
CA MET A 314 -8.30 10.65 -9.05
C MET A 314 -7.09 11.58 -8.96
N ASN A 315 -6.30 11.65 -10.02
CA ASN A 315 -5.17 12.57 -10.18
C ASN A 315 -3.95 12.33 -9.28
N LEU A 316 -3.93 11.22 -8.51
CA LEU A 316 -2.85 10.87 -7.59
C LEU A 316 -2.00 9.72 -8.15
N ILE A 317 -0.92 9.41 -7.45
CA ILE A 317 0.09 8.40 -7.76
C ILE A 317 0.33 7.51 -6.54
N HIS A 318 0.99 6.38 -6.73
CA HIS A 318 1.37 5.49 -5.63
C HIS A 318 2.05 6.22 -4.47
N ASP A 319 1.77 5.77 -3.24
CA ASP A 319 2.27 6.34 -1.98
C ASP A 319 1.89 7.82 -1.71
N PHE A 320 0.84 8.32 -2.37
CA PHE A 320 0.42 9.73 -2.25
C PHE A 320 0.18 10.17 -0.81
N GLN A 321 -0.23 9.27 0.09
CA GLN A 321 -0.42 9.59 1.51
C GLN A 321 0.89 9.58 2.29
N VAL A 322 1.92 8.87 1.83
CA VAL A 322 3.24 8.79 2.49
C VAL A 322 4.15 9.95 2.04
N LEU A 323 4.11 10.31 0.77
CA LEU A 323 5.01 11.30 0.17
C LEU A 323 4.83 12.70 0.78
N ASN A 324 5.84 13.17 1.50
CA ASN A 324 5.81 14.48 2.17
C ASN A 324 5.69 15.64 1.17
N ALA A 325 6.32 15.53 0.00
CA ALA A 325 6.35 16.57 -1.02
C ALA A 325 4.95 16.95 -1.58
N ILE A 326 3.98 16.04 -1.48
CA ILE A 326 2.62 16.24 -2.01
C ILE A 326 1.53 16.17 -0.90
N ASN A 327 1.92 16.22 0.36
CA ASN A 327 1.01 16.11 1.51
C ASN A 327 -0.09 17.18 1.54
N ASN A 328 0.13 18.31 0.88
CA ASN A 328 -0.81 19.43 0.83
C ASN A 328 -1.85 19.33 -0.30
N VAL A 329 -1.72 18.35 -1.21
CA VAL A 329 -2.69 18.12 -2.28
C VAL A 329 -4.07 17.81 -1.68
N PRO A 330 -5.16 18.45 -2.15
CA PRO A 330 -6.49 18.27 -1.58
C PRO A 330 -6.97 16.82 -1.52
N GLY A 331 -6.66 16.03 -2.56
CA GLY A 331 -6.97 14.60 -2.62
C GLY A 331 -6.27 13.78 -1.54
N VAL A 332 -5.00 14.10 -1.24
CA VAL A 332 -4.24 13.46 -0.15
C VAL A 332 -4.89 13.74 1.21
N LYS A 333 -5.22 15.00 1.49
CA LYS A 333 -5.91 15.37 2.73
C LYS A 333 -7.29 14.72 2.85
N ALA A 334 -8.03 14.61 1.74
CA ALA A 334 -9.35 13.99 1.72
C ALA A 334 -9.26 12.49 2.03
N SER A 335 -8.26 11.79 1.48
CA SER A 335 -8.07 10.37 1.72
C SER A 335 -7.74 10.05 3.18
N ILE A 336 -6.87 10.85 3.82
CA ILE A 336 -6.55 10.70 5.25
C ILE A 336 -7.79 10.98 6.12
N ARG A 337 -8.59 12.00 5.79
CA ARG A 337 -9.85 12.25 6.51
C ARG A 337 -10.83 11.09 6.39
N GLN A 338 -10.94 10.44 5.22
CA GLN A 338 -11.76 9.25 5.04
C GLN A 338 -11.27 8.13 5.97
N VAL A 339 -9.98 7.80 5.96
CA VAL A 339 -9.39 6.80 6.86
C VAL A 339 -9.73 7.09 8.32
N CYS A 340 -9.53 8.32 8.76
CA CYS A 340 -9.82 8.71 10.15
C CYS A 340 -11.31 8.59 10.50
N THR A 341 -12.21 8.93 9.58
CA THR A 341 -13.65 8.82 9.79
C THR A 341 -14.08 7.37 9.91
N GLU A 342 -13.64 6.51 9.00
CA GLU A 342 -13.96 5.10 8.99
C GLU A 342 -13.41 4.37 10.23
N LEU A 343 -12.17 4.67 10.63
CA LEU A 343 -11.59 4.14 11.87
C LEU A 343 -12.39 4.57 13.11
N LYS A 344 -12.79 5.86 13.20
CA LYS A 344 -13.61 6.33 14.31
C LYS A 344 -14.95 5.60 14.38
N ASP A 345 -15.57 5.33 13.24
CA ASP A 345 -16.86 4.64 13.21
C ASP A 345 -16.73 3.17 13.58
N ALA A 346 -15.66 2.51 13.19
CA ALA A 346 -15.44 1.09 13.46
C ALA A 346 -14.97 0.79 14.90
N LEU A 347 -14.23 1.73 15.53
CA LEU A 347 -13.57 1.50 16.83
C LEU A 347 -14.22 2.27 18.00
N LYS A 348 -15.40 2.82 17.79
CA LYS A 348 -16.22 3.41 18.86
C LYS A 348 -16.54 2.42 19.96
#